data_da0053e30a7481bef8d85b1ede022511
#
_entry.id   da0053e30a7481bef8d85b1ede022511
#
_cell.length_a   1.000
_cell.length_b   1.000
_cell.length_c   1.000
_cell.angle_alpha   90.00
_cell.angle_beta   90.00
_cell.angle_gamma   90.00
#
_symmetry.space_group_name_H-M   'P 1'
#
loop_
_entity.id
_entity.type
_entity.pdbx_description
1 polymer ?
#
loop_
_entity_poly.entity_id
_entity_poly.type
_entity_poly.pdbx_seq_one_letter_code
_entity_poly.pdbx_strand_id
1 'polypeptide(L)' 'SDREINRKSCRWVLELKCARTEREPEIRASLDEALGQLRERRYGESVRAGRLIRVALVCSEASRRFVRWAQA' A
#
# COMPACT_ATOMS: atom_id res chain seq x y z
N SER A 1 -4.69 2.69 6.90
CA SER A 1 -5.50 3.59 6.11
C SER A 1 -5.10 3.56 4.65
N ASP A 2 -6.04 3.82 3.81
CA ASP A 2 -5.86 3.79 2.37
C ASP A 2 -6.17 5.14 1.77
N ARG A 3 -5.63 5.36 0.59
CA ARG A 3 -5.77 6.63 -0.08
C ARG A 3 -5.84 6.44 -1.58
N GLU A 4 -6.69 7.21 -2.22
CA GLU A 4 -6.83 7.15 -3.67
C GLU A 4 -6.52 8.51 -4.26
N ILE A 5 -5.65 8.53 -5.26
CA ILE A 5 -5.22 9.76 -5.92
C ILE A 5 -5.42 9.61 -7.41
N ASN A 6 -6.14 10.56 -8.00
CA ASN A 6 -6.43 10.54 -9.42
C ASN A 6 -5.60 11.59 -10.14
N ARG A 7 -5.02 11.19 -11.29
CA ARG A 7 -4.28 12.11 -12.14
C ARG A 7 -4.52 11.74 -13.58
N LYS A 8 -5.31 12.55 -14.27
CA LYS A 8 -5.62 12.31 -15.66
C LYS A 8 -6.01 10.86 -15.92
N SER A 9 -5.15 10.10 -16.60
CA SER A 9 -5.42 8.72 -16.95
C SER A 9 -4.81 7.74 -15.96
N CYS A 10 -4.35 8.23 -14.81
CA CYS A 10 -3.68 7.38 -13.84
C CYS A 10 -4.33 7.54 -12.47
N ARG A 11 -4.64 6.42 -11.84
CA ARG A 11 -5.21 6.41 -10.50
C ARG A 11 -4.33 5.58 -9.59
N TRP A 12 -4.06 6.11 -8.40
CA TRP A 12 -3.21 5.45 -7.42
C TRP A 12 -4.06 5.07 -6.21
N VAL A 13 -3.83 3.88 -5.71
CA VAL A 13 -4.43 3.42 -4.46
C VAL A 13 -3.30 3.01 -3.54
N LEU A 14 -3.26 3.63 -2.38
CA LEU A 14 -2.20 3.40 -1.42
C LEU A 14 -2.76 2.74 -0.16
N GLU A 15 -2.09 1.70 0.30
CA GLU A 15 -2.43 1.05 1.57
C GLU A 15 -1.23 1.18 2.48
N LEU A 16 -1.43 1.78 3.64
CA LEU A 16 -0.34 2.04 4.58
C LEU A 16 -0.48 1.15 5.79
N LYS A 17 0.59 0.49 6.17
CA LYS A 17 0.68 -0.27 7.41
C LYS A 17 1.94 0.14 8.14
N CYS A 18 1.92 0.04 9.47
CA CYS A 18 3.06 0.39 10.29
C CYS A 18 3.57 -0.84 11.01
N ALA A 19 4.87 -1.07 10.92
CA ALA A 19 5.55 -2.11 11.67
C ALA A 19 6.12 -1.48 12.94
N ARG A 20 6.07 -2.22 14.03
CA ARG A 20 6.58 -1.71 15.30
C ARG A 20 8.08 -1.55 15.29
N THR A 21 8.77 -2.46 14.61
CA THR A 21 10.22 -2.46 14.56
C THR A 21 10.64 -2.56 13.11
N GLU A 22 11.96 -2.47 12.88
CA GLU A 22 12.50 -2.61 11.54
C GLU A 22 13.08 -4.00 11.30
N ARG A 23 12.63 -4.97 12.07
CA ARG A 23 13.04 -6.36 11.87
C ARG A 23 12.32 -6.92 10.65
N GLU A 24 13.06 -7.67 9.85
CA GLU A 24 12.55 -8.21 8.60
C GLU A 24 11.20 -8.93 8.74
N PRO A 25 11.03 -9.84 9.71
CA PRO A 25 9.76 -10.55 9.81
C PRO A 25 8.57 -9.62 10.03
N GLU A 26 8.76 -8.55 10.81
CA GLU A 26 7.66 -7.62 11.07
C GLU A 26 7.37 -6.72 9.87
N ILE A 27 8.41 -6.26 9.20
CA ILE A 27 8.23 -5.48 7.99
C ILE A 27 7.50 -6.33 6.94
N ARG A 28 7.93 -7.59 6.80
CA ARG A 28 7.32 -8.48 5.81
C ARG A 28 5.86 -8.75 6.13
N ALA A 29 5.56 -9.00 7.40
CA ALA A 29 4.18 -9.26 7.80
C ALA A 29 3.29 -8.04 7.51
N SER A 30 3.78 -6.85 7.81
CA SER A 30 3.02 -5.64 7.53
C SER A 30 2.82 -5.43 6.05
N LEU A 31 3.85 -5.70 5.25
CA LEU A 31 3.73 -5.57 3.80
C LEU A 31 2.73 -6.57 3.24
N ASP A 32 2.81 -7.81 3.69
CA ASP A 32 1.89 -8.85 3.21
C ASP A 32 0.45 -8.51 3.58
N GLU A 33 0.24 -7.96 4.75
CA GLU A 33 -1.09 -7.55 5.17
C GLU A 33 -1.63 -6.42 4.28
N ALA A 34 -0.79 -5.44 3.99
CA ALA A 34 -1.19 -4.33 3.14
C ALA A 34 -1.51 -4.81 1.73
N LEU A 35 -0.68 -5.69 1.19
CA LEU A 35 -0.92 -6.24 -0.14
C LEU A 35 -2.21 -7.05 -0.16
N GLY A 36 -2.46 -7.82 0.90
CA GLY A 36 -3.68 -8.60 1.01
C GLY A 36 -4.92 -7.72 1.00
N GLN A 37 -4.88 -6.61 1.74
CA GLN A 37 -6.01 -5.71 1.78
C GLN A 37 -6.25 -5.05 0.43
N LEU A 38 -5.20 -4.69 -0.28
CA LEU A 38 -5.36 -4.13 -1.61
C LEU A 38 -6.05 -5.10 -2.56
N ARG A 39 -5.69 -6.37 -2.46
CA ARG A 39 -6.31 -7.40 -3.31
C ARG A 39 -7.75 -7.68 -2.91
N GLU A 40 -8.02 -7.77 -1.62
CA GLU A 40 -9.35 -8.10 -1.14
C GLU A 40 -10.37 -7.02 -1.45
N ARG A 41 -9.97 -5.79 -1.22
CA ARG A 41 -10.90 -4.67 -1.37
C ARG A 41 -11.09 -4.25 -2.81
N ARG A 42 -10.15 -4.60 -3.67
CA ARG A 42 -10.26 -4.32 -5.09
C ARG A 42 -10.54 -2.85 -5.37
N TYR A 43 -9.79 -1.99 -4.71
CA TYR A 43 -9.95 -0.56 -4.89
C TYR A 43 -9.82 -0.18 -6.35
N GLY A 44 -10.77 0.63 -6.82
CA GLY A 44 -10.71 1.15 -8.16
C GLY A 44 -11.06 0.18 -9.26
N GLU A 45 -11.54 -0.99 -8.90
CA GLU A 45 -11.86 -2.00 -9.90
C GLU A 45 -12.94 -1.51 -10.87
N SER A 46 -13.81 -0.63 -10.41
CA SER A 46 -14.87 -0.10 -11.24
C SER A 46 -14.41 1.08 -12.10
N VAL A 47 -13.17 1.49 -12.00
CA VAL A 47 -12.67 2.60 -12.80
C VAL A 47 -12.54 2.17 -14.25
N ARG A 48 -13.11 2.97 -15.12
CA ARG A 48 -13.16 2.60 -16.51
C ARG A 48 -11.93 2.96 -17.30
N ALA A 49 -11.38 4.11 -17.01
CA ALA A 49 -10.33 4.65 -17.85
C ALA A 49 -9.04 4.79 -17.08
N GLY A 50 -7.94 4.64 -17.80
CA GLY A 50 -6.65 4.88 -17.25
C GLY A 50 -6.07 3.68 -16.53
N ARG A 51 -4.90 3.89 -15.98
CA ARG A 51 -4.18 2.86 -15.26
C ARG A 51 -4.49 2.92 -13.79
N LEU A 52 -4.60 1.76 -13.19
CA LEU A 52 -4.76 1.66 -11.75
C LEU A 52 -3.47 1.11 -11.16
N ILE A 53 -2.87 1.88 -10.25
CA ILE A 53 -1.63 1.49 -9.60
C ILE A 53 -1.91 1.32 -8.12
N ARG A 54 -1.68 0.12 -7.62
CA ARG A 54 -1.90 -0.21 -6.21
C ARG A 54 -0.55 -0.39 -5.54
N VAL A 55 -0.32 0.33 -4.46
CA VAL A 55 0.97 0.31 -3.77
C VAL A 55 0.75 0.11 -2.29
N ALA A 56 1.47 -0.85 -1.73
CA ALA A 56 1.51 -1.06 -0.30
C ALA A 56 2.75 -0.40 0.26
N LEU A 57 2.58 0.33 1.35
CA LEU A 57 3.66 1.06 2.01
C LEU A 57 3.75 0.61 3.44
N VAL A 58 4.98 0.36 3.91
CA VAL A 58 5.21 0.00 5.30
C VAL A 58 6.03 1.11 5.96
N CYS A 59 5.49 1.61 7.05
CA CYS A 59 6.14 2.62 7.87
C CYS A 59 6.70 1.94 9.12
N SER A 60 7.84 2.40 9.60
CA SER A 60 8.40 1.92 10.86
C SER A 60 8.02 2.88 11.97
N GLU A 61 7.40 2.36 13.03
CA GLU A 61 7.11 3.18 14.20
C GLU A 61 8.38 3.58 14.93
N ALA A 62 9.41 2.74 14.83
CA ALA A 62 10.66 3.00 15.51
C ALA A 62 11.40 4.19 14.91
N SER A 63 11.49 4.26 13.59
CA SER A 63 12.22 5.33 12.92
C SER A 63 11.30 6.40 12.32
N ARG A 64 10.01 6.13 12.26
CA ARG A 64 9.01 7.03 11.67
C ARG A 64 9.30 7.31 10.22
N ARG A 65 9.78 6.30 9.51
CA ARG A 65 10.08 6.41 8.09
C ARG A 65 9.48 5.25 7.33
N PHE A 66 9.27 5.47 6.04
CA PHE A 66 8.88 4.37 5.17
C PHE A 66 10.09 3.46 4.98
N VAL A 67 9.90 2.17 5.22
CA VAL A 67 11.02 1.21 5.17
C VAL A 67 10.84 0.20 4.06
N ARG A 68 9.65 0.08 3.51
CA ARG A 68 9.43 -0.85 2.41
C ARG A 68 8.16 -0.50 1.65
N TRP A 69 8.13 -0.86 0.38
CA TRP A 69 6.92 -0.71 -0.42
C TRP A 69 6.91 -1.80 -1.50
N ALA A 70 5.73 -2.05 -2.02
CA ALA A 70 5.58 -2.99 -3.12
C ALA A 70 4.31 -2.66 -3.89
N GLN A 71 4.34 -2.92 -5.18
CA GLN A 71 3.18 -2.73 -6.02
C GLN A 71 2.39 -4.03 -6.07
N ALA A 72 1.09 -3.91 -5.89
CA ALA A 72 0.22 -5.08 -5.95
C ALA A 72 -0.13 -5.45 -7.39
#